data_8f9b8d17df0caa17b5410b2ee1b15097
#
_entry.id   8f9b8d17df0caa17b5410b2ee1b15097
#
_cell.length_a   1.000
_cell.length_b   1.000
_cell.length_c   1.000
_cell.angle_alpha   90.00
_cell.angle_beta   90.00
_cell.angle_gamma   90.00
#
_symmetry.space_group_name_H-M   'P 1'
#
loop_
_entity.id
_entity.type
_entity.pdbx_description
1 polymer ?
#
loop_
_entity_poly.entity_id
_entity_poly.type
_entity_poly.pdbx_seq_one_letter_code
_entity_poly.pdbx_strand_id
1 'polypeptide(L)'
;MTEKNINCEIEKKSLRKKMREAHASLDPIAKAFESAGLCMRFIQSETYKSSRAIFGFMPLKDEVDVLPILRAAIVDGKKVLLPKIVYEIKSNCKAEIFEGEKNSTGEIEGGKMDFYFVKRDPIEETEEGAHGIFEPKSSCEKADIENFFMEMRGEKIVVLVPGLAFTKEGFRLGRGGGYYDRFLERLSGICEAGENANNSKTKPKFVGVCYAAQILENVPRETHDIKMDIVLSTHN
;
A
#
# COMPACT_ATOMS: atom_id res chain seq x y z
N MET A 1 27.20 4.89 -3.65
CA MET A 1 26.37 5.14 -2.44
C MET A 1 27.22 5.92 -1.44
N THR A 2 26.69 6.96 -0.84
CA THR A 2 27.43 7.74 0.18
C THR A 2 27.36 7.00 1.53
N GLU A 3 28.33 7.19 2.43
CA GLU A 3 28.35 6.59 3.78
C GLU A 3 27.05 6.86 4.54
N LYS A 4 26.42 8.02 4.33
CA LYS A 4 25.13 8.40 4.94
C LYS A 4 23.99 7.50 4.50
N ASN A 5 23.96 7.06 3.22
CA ASN A 5 22.93 6.16 2.70
C ASN A 5 23.11 4.73 3.22
N ILE A 6 24.38 4.29 3.38
CA ILE A 6 24.69 2.97 3.95
C ILE A 6 24.22 2.89 5.41
N ASN A 7 24.50 3.91 6.21
CA ASN A 7 24.04 3.97 7.61
C ASN A 7 22.50 3.95 7.72
N CYS A 8 21.80 4.73 6.89
CA CYS A 8 20.34 4.76 6.87
C CYS A 8 19.75 3.38 6.57
N GLU A 9 20.30 2.65 5.59
CA GLU A 9 19.79 1.30 5.24
C GLU A 9 20.05 0.27 6.35
N ILE A 10 21.19 0.35 7.05
CA ILE A 10 21.49 -0.49 8.21
C ILE A 10 20.48 -0.22 9.34
N GLU A 11 20.20 1.05 9.62
CA GLU A 11 19.22 1.45 10.63
C GLU A 11 17.82 0.99 10.24
N LYS A 12 17.40 1.18 8.97
CA LYS A 12 16.12 0.68 8.44
C LYS A 12 16.00 -0.84 8.63
N LYS A 13 17.06 -1.61 8.31
CA LYS A 13 17.08 -3.07 8.47
C LYS A 13 16.95 -3.52 9.93
N SER A 14 17.68 -2.88 10.83
CA SER A 14 17.59 -3.14 12.26
C SER A 14 16.21 -2.83 12.82
N LEU A 15 15.66 -1.67 12.47
CA LEU A 15 14.33 -1.25 12.93
C LEU A 15 13.22 -2.15 12.38
N ARG A 16 13.30 -2.58 11.09
CA ARG A 16 12.36 -3.55 10.51
C ARG A 16 12.32 -4.86 11.30
N LYS A 17 13.49 -5.37 11.74
CA LYS A 17 13.56 -6.58 12.57
C LYS A 17 12.86 -6.36 13.91
N LYS A 18 13.21 -5.28 14.63
CA LYS A 18 12.59 -4.93 15.92
C LYS A 18 11.07 -4.79 15.82
N MET A 19 10.58 -4.13 14.78
CA MET A 19 9.13 -3.92 14.58
C MET A 19 8.39 -5.22 14.27
N ARG A 20 8.97 -6.13 13.47
CA ARG A 20 8.36 -7.45 13.23
C ARG A 20 8.25 -8.27 14.52
N GLU A 21 9.28 -8.27 15.35
CA GLU A 21 9.27 -8.96 16.64
C GLU A 21 8.20 -8.36 17.58
N ALA A 22 8.11 -7.04 17.66
CA ALA A 22 7.09 -6.36 18.44
C ALA A 22 5.66 -6.67 17.95
N HIS A 23 5.44 -6.72 16.63
CA HIS A 23 4.13 -7.04 16.07
C HIS A 23 3.73 -8.51 16.31
N ALA A 24 4.69 -9.43 16.28
CA ALA A 24 4.44 -10.84 16.52
C ALA A 24 3.98 -11.09 17.97
N SER A 25 4.36 -10.22 18.91
CA SER A 25 3.98 -10.32 20.33
C SER A 25 2.62 -9.70 20.67
N LEU A 26 1.99 -8.97 19.75
CA LEU A 26 0.69 -8.37 19.98
C LEU A 26 -0.41 -9.44 20.06
N ASP A 27 -1.27 -9.32 21.06
CA ASP A 27 -2.41 -10.21 21.25
C ASP A 27 -3.37 -10.15 20.06
N PRO A 28 -3.76 -11.30 19.47
CA PRO A 28 -4.67 -11.35 18.32
C PRO A 28 -6.05 -10.72 18.58
N ILE A 29 -6.57 -10.84 19.80
CA ILE A 29 -7.86 -10.27 20.18
C ILE A 29 -7.74 -8.74 20.21
N ALA A 30 -6.67 -8.21 20.82
CA ALA A 30 -6.41 -6.78 20.82
C ALA A 30 -6.27 -6.23 19.39
N LYS A 31 -5.52 -6.94 18.52
CA LYS A 31 -5.41 -6.57 17.09
C LYS A 31 -6.77 -6.47 16.39
N ALA A 32 -7.65 -7.45 16.58
CA ALA A 32 -8.97 -7.45 15.97
C ALA A 32 -9.82 -6.26 16.47
N PHE A 33 -9.81 -6.00 17.78
CA PHE A 33 -10.51 -4.86 18.36
C PHE A 33 -9.99 -3.52 17.86
N GLU A 34 -8.67 -3.36 17.86
CA GLU A 34 -8.02 -2.15 17.36
C GLU A 34 -8.33 -1.92 15.88
N SER A 35 -8.24 -2.96 15.05
CA SER A 35 -8.58 -2.86 13.62
C SER A 35 -10.05 -2.44 13.42
N ALA A 36 -10.99 -3.06 14.12
CA ALA A 36 -12.41 -2.74 14.00
C ALA A 36 -12.69 -1.28 14.40
N GLY A 37 -12.14 -0.81 15.52
CA GLY A 37 -12.29 0.57 15.98
C GLY A 37 -11.70 1.58 15.01
N LEU A 38 -10.52 1.31 14.47
CA LEU A 38 -9.87 2.13 13.44
C LEU A 38 -10.72 2.21 12.16
N CYS A 39 -11.17 1.07 11.64
CA CYS A 39 -11.99 1.03 10.44
C CYS A 39 -13.29 1.82 10.61
N MET A 40 -13.96 1.67 11.75
CA MET A 40 -15.20 2.40 12.03
C MET A 40 -14.98 3.91 12.03
N ARG A 41 -13.92 4.40 12.72
CA ARG A 41 -13.60 5.84 12.73
C ARG A 41 -13.28 6.36 11.33
N PHE A 42 -12.51 5.59 10.55
CA PHE A 42 -12.17 6.00 9.20
C PHE A 42 -13.41 6.08 8.30
N ILE A 43 -14.29 5.09 8.33
CA ILE A 43 -15.54 5.05 7.55
C ILE A 43 -16.46 6.26 7.91
N GLN A 44 -16.45 6.70 9.16
CA GLN A 44 -17.20 7.87 9.61
C GLN A 44 -16.55 9.20 9.25
N SER A 45 -15.29 9.21 8.83
CA SER A 45 -14.53 10.44 8.53
C SER A 45 -14.96 11.10 7.22
N GLU A 46 -14.76 12.42 7.14
CA GLU A 46 -14.96 13.18 5.89
C GLU A 46 -14.02 12.72 4.76
N THR A 47 -12.84 12.23 5.12
CA THR A 47 -11.87 11.68 4.14
C THR A 47 -12.47 10.47 3.43
N TYR A 48 -13.08 9.55 4.16
CA TYR A 48 -13.75 8.39 3.57
C TYR A 48 -15.05 8.80 2.85
N LYS A 49 -15.95 9.54 3.52
CA LYS A 49 -17.27 9.90 2.97
C LYS A 49 -17.18 10.63 1.65
N SER A 50 -16.24 11.56 1.53
CA SER A 50 -16.06 12.35 0.32
C SER A 50 -15.23 11.65 -0.76
N SER A 51 -14.60 10.51 -0.47
CA SER A 51 -13.82 9.77 -1.48
C SER A 51 -14.72 9.05 -2.48
N ARG A 52 -14.26 8.98 -3.74
CA ARG A 52 -14.88 8.22 -4.82
C ARG A 52 -14.15 6.92 -5.14
N ALA A 53 -12.90 6.86 -4.76
CA ALA A 53 -12.08 5.67 -4.95
C ALA A 53 -11.17 5.42 -3.74
N ILE A 54 -10.91 4.15 -3.46
CA ILE A 54 -9.99 3.68 -2.43
C ILE A 54 -9.03 2.66 -3.03
N PHE A 55 -7.76 2.99 -3.01
CA PHE A 55 -6.68 2.05 -3.20
C PHE A 55 -6.38 1.41 -1.85
N GLY A 56 -6.62 0.12 -1.75
CA GLY A 56 -6.41 -0.63 -0.51
C GLY A 56 -5.28 -1.64 -0.63
N PHE A 57 -5.24 -2.55 0.33
CA PHE A 57 -4.35 -3.71 0.33
C PHE A 57 -5.04 -4.87 1.03
N MET A 58 -4.63 -6.11 0.72
CA MET A 58 -5.01 -7.27 1.50
C MET A 58 -4.08 -7.37 2.70
N PRO A 59 -4.62 -7.35 3.93
CA PRO A 59 -3.79 -7.25 5.12
C PRO A 59 -3.01 -8.54 5.38
N LEU A 60 -1.74 -8.42 5.72
CA LEU A 60 -0.94 -9.49 6.30
C LEU A 60 -1.33 -9.71 7.78
N LYS A 61 -0.94 -10.85 8.34
CA LYS A 61 -1.25 -11.22 9.74
C LYS A 61 -0.79 -10.21 10.79
N ASP A 62 0.23 -9.41 10.46
CA ASP A 62 0.81 -8.38 11.31
C ASP A 62 0.41 -6.96 10.90
N GLU A 63 -0.56 -6.81 10.00
CA GLU A 63 -1.12 -5.53 9.57
C GLU A 63 -2.53 -5.32 10.12
N VAL A 64 -2.96 -4.06 10.15
CA VAL A 64 -4.34 -3.71 10.48
C VAL A 64 -5.27 -4.33 9.46
N ASP A 65 -6.30 -5.01 9.93
CA ASP A 65 -7.34 -5.55 9.06
C ASP A 65 -8.20 -4.39 8.50
N VAL A 66 -7.95 -4.04 7.23
CA VAL A 66 -8.67 -3.00 6.50
C VAL A 66 -9.85 -3.53 5.68
N LEU A 67 -10.14 -4.83 5.71
CA LEU A 67 -11.26 -5.43 4.98
C LEU A 67 -12.61 -4.75 5.28
N PRO A 68 -12.93 -4.33 6.53
CA PRO A 68 -14.16 -3.59 6.79
C PRO A 68 -14.26 -2.28 6.00
N ILE A 69 -13.14 -1.57 5.80
CA ILE A 69 -13.11 -0.33 4.98
C ILE A 69 -13.39 -0.67 3.52
N LEU A 70 -12.75 -1.71 2.98
CA LEU A 70 -12.92 -2.12 1.58
C LEU A 70 -14.35 -2.58 1.29
N ARG A 71 -14.92 -3.40 2.18
CA ARG A 71 -16.32 -3.85 2.10
C ARG A 71 -17.31 -2.68 2.14
N ALA A 72 -17.13 -1.77 3.09
CA ALA A 72 -17.96 -0.58 3.18
C ALA A 72 -17.86 0.27 1.90
N ALA A 73 -16.65 0.42 1.35
CA ALA A 73 -16.43 1.18 0.12
C ALA A 73 -17.16 0.56 -1.10
N ILE A 74 -17.14 -0.78 -1.22
CA ILE A 74 -17.88 -1.49 -2.27
C ILE A 74 -19.39 -1.28 -2.11
N VAL A 75 -19.91 -1.42 -0.89
CA VAL A 75 -21.33 -1.21 -0.59
C VAL A 75 -21.74 0.24 -0.89
N ASP A 76 -20.90 1.22 -0.60
CA ASP A 76 -21.14 2.63 -0.88
C ASP A 76 -20.92 3.01 -2.36
N GLY A 77 -20.64 2.04 -3.24
CA GLY A 77 -20.45 2.26 -4.67
C GLY A 77 -19.16 2.99 -5.04
N LYS A 78 -18.17 3.01 -4.15
CA LYS A 78 -16.83 3.56 -4.44
C LYS A 78 -16.04 2.59 -5.30
N LYS A 79 -15.14 3.12 -6.14
CA LYS A 79 -14.17 2.28 -6.88
C LYS A 79 -13.11 1.76 -5.89
N VAL A 80 -12.99 0.44 -5.74
CA VAL A 80 -11.99 -0.21 -4.88
C VAL A 80 -10.94 -0.87 -5.75
N LEU A 81 -9.67 -0.61 -5.45
CA LEU A 81 -8.53 -1.17 -6.18
C LEU A 81 -7.56 -1.82 -5.20
N LEU A 82 -7.09 -3.03 -5.54
CA LEU A 82 -6.10 -3.78 -4.77
C LEU A 82 -4.84 -4.03 -5.59
N PRO A 83 -3.67 -4.05 -4.95
CA PRO A 83 -2.39 -4.24 -5.61
C PRO A 83 -2.14 -5.72 -5.94
N LYS A 84 -1.40 -5.93 -7.03
CA LYS A 84 -0.76 -7.19 -7.41
C LYS A 84 0.67 -6.93 -7.83
N ILE A 85 1.60 -7.75 -7.36
CA ILE A 85 3.00 -7.65 -7.77
C ILE A 85 3.20 -8.42 -9.07
N VAL A 86 3.62 -7.71 -10.09
CA VAL A 86 3.91 -8.27 -11.41
C VAL A 86 5.41 -8.20 -11.67
N TYR A 87 6.00 -9.34 -11.99
CA TYR A 87 7.40 -9.46 -12.36
C TYR A 87 7.53 -9.42 -13.87
N GLU A 88 8.31 -8.50 -14.41
CA GLU A 88 8.62 -8.47 -15.84
C GLU A 88 9.78 -9.42 -16.11
N ILE A 89 9.55 -10.45 -16.91
CA ILE A 89 10.61 -11.34 -17.39
C ILE A 89 11.21 -10.67 -18.62
N LYS A 90 12.45 -10.19 -18.51
CA LYS A 90 13.19 -9.73 -19.70
C LYS A 90 13.39 -10.91 -20.64
N SER A 91 12.76 -10.83 -21.82
CA SER A 91 12.74 -11.86 -22.87
C SER A 91 14.11 -12.01 -23.58
N ASN A 92 15.13 -12.48 -22.87
CA ASN A 92 16.36 -12.96 -23.48
C ASN A 92 16.68 -14.42 -23.13
N CYS A 93 15.81 -15.10 -22.40
CA CYS A 93 15.87 -16.53 -22.19
C CYS A 93 14.55 -17.17 -22.60
N LYS A 94 14.58 -18.01 -23.65
CA LYS A 94 13.56 -19.02 -23.88
C LYS A 94 13.63 -19.99 -22.71
N ALA A 95 12.84 -19.76 -21.68
CA ALA A 95 12.65 -20.71 -20.59
C ALA A 95 11.15 -20.81 -20.34
N GLU A 96 10.65 -22.02 -20.50
CA GLU A 96 9.31 -22.44 -20.18
C GLU A 96 8.99 -22.13 -18.73
N ILE A 97 7.79 -21.64 -18.48
CA ILE A 97 7.27 -21.32 -17.15
C ILE A 97 7.10 -22.65 -16.41
N PHE A 98 7.99 -22.93 -15.46
CA PHE A 98 7.77 -23.95 -14.44
C PHE A 98 7.52 -23.23 -13.10
N GLU A 99 6.34 -23.51 -12.54
CA GLU A 99 6.03 -23.18 -11.15
C GLU A 99 7.06 -23.88 -10.24
N GLY A 100 7.74 -23.10 -9.41
CA GLY A 100 8.29 -23.60 -8.15
C GLY A 100 9.71 -24.10 -8.09
N GLU A 101 10.69 -23.59 -8.86
CA GLU A 101 12.11 -23.87 -8.54
C GLU A 101 13.00 -22.62 -8.54
N LYS A 102 13.60 -22.39 -7.37
CA LYS A 102 14.74 -21.47 -7.22
C LYS A 102 15.95 -22.11 -7.90
N ASN A 103 16.29 -21.67 -9.10
CA ASN A 103 17.66 -21.69 -9.63
C ASN A 103 17.66 -21.48 -11.15
N SER A 104 17.78 -20.24 -11.55
CA SER A 104 18.48 -19.90 -12.78
C SER A 104 18.79 -18.40 -12.73
N THR A 105 20.00 -18.06 -13.10
CA THR A 105 20.65 -16.75 -13.11
C THR A 105 19.97 -15.75 -14.07
N GLY A 106 18.73 -15.40 -13.80
CA GLY A 106 18.05 -14.26 -14.38
C GLY A 106 17.88 -13.24 -13.28
N GLU A 107 18.47 -12.06 -13.41
CA GLU A 107 18.22 -10.95 -12.52
C GLU A 107 16.72 -10.59 -12.61
N ILE A 108 15.96 -10.97 -11.59
CA ILE A 108 14.58 -10.51 -11.42
C ILE A 108 14.70 -9.06 -10.96
N GLU A 109 14.56 -8.12 -11.88
CA GLU A 109 14.38 -6.71 -11.50
C GLU A 109 13.13 -6.62 -10.63
N GLY A 110 13.20 -5.82 -9.57
CA GLY A 110 12.15 -5.69 -8.57
C GLY A 110 10.77 -5.52 -9.22
N GLY A 111 9.83 -6.39 -8.86
CA GLY A 111 8.48 -6.40 -9.42
C GLY A 111 7.80 -5.03 -9.38
N LYS A 112 6.90 -4.79 -10.33
CA LYS A 112 6.06 -3.60 -10.40
C LYS A 112 4.75 -3.87 -9.68
N MET A 113 4.22 -2.88 -8.99
CA MET A 113 2.91 -2.97 -8.36
C MET A 113 1.85 -2.41 -9.31
N ASP A 114 1.00 -3.30 -9.84
CA ASP A 114 -0.17 -2.95 -10.62
C ASP A 114 -1.43 -3.05 -9.76
N PHE A 115 -2.49 -2.35 -10.13
CA PHE A 115 -3.75 -2.34 -9.40
C PHE A 115 -4.90 -2.91 -10.24
N TYR A 116 -5.84 -3.56 -9.54
CA TYR A 116 -6.99 -4.21 -10.15
C TYR A 116 -8.26 -3.80 -9.43
N PHE A 117 -9.34 -3.60 -10.18
CA PHE A 117 -10.65 -3.30 -9.62
C PHE A 117 -11.23 -4.52 -8.90
N VAL A 118 -11.73 -4.27 -7.68
CA VAL A 118 -12.46 -5.25 -6.88
C VAL A 118 -13.88 -4.74 -6.71
N LYS A 119 -14.86 -5.53 -7.17
CA LYS A 119 -16.28 -5.14 -7.27
C LYS A 119 -17.18 -5.91 -6.30
N ARG A 120 -16.66 -7.00 -5.70
CA ARG A 120 -17.34 -7.85 -4.71
C ARG A 120 -16.48 -7.96 -3.45
N ASP A 121 -16.85 -8.89 -2.55
CA ASP A 121 -16.04 -9.09 -1.34
C ASP A 121 -14.57 -9.36 -1.70
N PRO A 122 -13.63 -8.60 -1.10
CA PRO A 122 -12.20 -8.76 -1.43
C PRO A 122 -11.67 -10.19 -1.26
N ILE A 123 -12.21 -10.96 -0.31
CA ILE A 123 -11.80 -12.35 -0.10
C ILE A 123 -12.22 -13.22 -1.30
N GLU A 124 -13.37 -12.97 -1.91
CA GLU A 124 -13.85 -13.73 -3.06
C GLU A 124 -13.09 -13.39 -4.35
N GLU A 125 -12.60 -12.17 -4.47
CA GLU A 125 -11.90 -11.66 -5.67
C GLU A 125 -10.38 -11.74 -5.57
N THR A 126 -9.84 -12.28 -4.48
CA THR A 126 -8.40 -12.49 -4.29
C THR A 126 -8.07 -13.98 -4.18
N GLU A 127 -6.82 -14.31 -4.44
CA GLU A 127 -6.22 -15.63 -4.28
C GLU A 127 -4.83 -15.48 -3.65
N GLU A 128 -4.31 -16.53 -3.04
CA GLU A 128 -2.99 -16.49 -2.44
C GLU A 128 -1.93 -16.41 -3.54
N GLY A 129 -1.19 -15.32 -3.55
CA GLY A 129 -0.08 -15.06 -4.46
C GLY A 129 1.28 -15.40 -3.85
N ALA A 130 2.34 -14.84 -4.43
CA ALA A 130 3.69 -15.02 -3.92
C ALA A 130 3.81 -14.55 -2.45
N HIS A 131 4.59 -15.28 -1.66
CA HIS A 131 4.87 -14.97 -0.25
C HIS A 131 3.66 -14.98 0.70
N GLY A 132 2.57 -15.67 0.35
CA GLY A 132 1.36 -15.74 1.18
C GLY A 132 0.57 -14.43 1.22
N ILE A 133 0.78 -13.54 0.27
CA ILE A 133 0.02 -12.30 0.12
C ILE A 133 -1.20 -12.59 -0.77
N PHE A 134 -2.39 -12.22 -0.30
CA PHE A 134 -3.58 -12.31 -1.15
C PHE A 134 -3.57 -11.18 -2.17
N GLU A 135 -3.72 -11.55 -3.45
CA GLU A 135 -3.68 -10.65 -4.59
C GLU A 135 -4.93 -10.82 -5.47
N PRO A 136 -5.34 -9.80 -6.23
CA PRO A 136 -6.47 -9.91 -7.14
C PRO A 136 -6.31 -11.08 -8.10
N LYS A 137 -7.40 -11.83 -8.30
CA LYS A 137 -7.48 -12.91 -9.29
C LYS A 137 -7.25 -12.37 -10.70
N SER A 138 -6.81 -13.24 -11.59
CA SER A 138 -6.60 -12.89 -13.00
C SER A 138 -7.90 -12.49 -13.73
N SER A 139 -9.06 -12.83 -13.18
CA SER A 139 -10.37 -12.38 -13.67
C SER A 139 -10.72 -10.93 -13.31
N CYS A 140 -9.99 -10.32 -12.37
CA CYS A 140 -10.21 -8.92 -12.03
C CYS A 140 -9.67 -8.00 -13.13
N GLU A 141 -10.39 -6.92 -13.39
CA GLU A 141 -10.02 -5.92 -14.39
C GLU A 141 -8.80 -5.12 -13.92
N LYS A 142 -7.73 -5.12 -14.72
CA LYS A 142 -6.53 -4.31 -14.44
C LYS A 142 -6.82 -2.84 -14.68
N ALA A 143 -6.41 -1.99 -13.75
CA ALA A 143 -6.53 -0.55 -13.89
C ALA A 143 -5.37 0.03 -14.71
N ASP A 144 -5.71 0.82 -15.72
CA ASP A 144 -4.79 1.77 -16.32
C ASP A 144 -4.75 3.00 -15.40
N ILE A 145 -3.69 3.14 -14.63
CA ILE A 145 -3.59 4.15 -13.57
C ILE A 145 -3.59 5.57 -14.14
N GLU A 146 -2.91 5.81 -15.25
CA GLU A 146 -2.85 7.11 -15.91
C GLU A 146 -4.25 7.54 -16.37
N ASN A 147 -4.94 6.65 -17.09
CA ASN A 147 -6.30 6.90 -17.56
C ASN A 147 -7.29 7.03 -16.40
N PHE A 148 -7.15 6.18 -15.38
CA PHE A 148 -7.97 6.24 -14.18
C PHE A 148 -7.90 7.63 -13.49
N PHE A 149 -6.70 8.19 -13.32
CA PHE A 149 -6.55 9.52 -12.73
C PHE A 149 -7.07 10.65 -13.63
N MET A 150 -7.03 10.47 -14.94
CA MET A 150 -7.67 11.40 -15.88
C MET A 150 -9.20 11.38 -15.76
N GLU A 151 -9.80 10.20 -15.69
CA GLU A 151 -11.26 10.04 -15.51
C GLU A 151 -11.75 10.54 -14.15
N MET A 152 -10.95 10.33 -13.10
CA MET A 152 -11.26 10.73 -11.72
C MET A 152 -10.88 12.18 -11.42
N ARG A 153 -10.65 13.00 -12.45
CA ARG A 153 -10.23 14.40 -12.27
C ARG A 153 -11.27 15.19 -11.46
N GLY A 154 -10.78 15.84 -10.39
CA GLY A 154 -11.62 16.59 -9.45
C GLY A 154 -12.25 15.74 -8.34
N GLU A 155 -12.18 14.42 -8.45
CA GLU A 155 -12.69 13.52 -7.42
C GLU A 155 -11.64 13.25 -6.33
N LYS A 156 -12.10 12.93 -5.13
CA LYS A 156 -11.21 12.59 -4.02
C LYS A 156 -10.88 11.10 -4.03
N ILE A 157 -9.61 10.80 -4.04
CA ILE A 157 -9.05 9.44 -4.02
C ILE A 157 -8.29 9.25 -2.72
N VAL A 158 -8.46 8.10 -2.09
CA VAL A 158 -7.69 7.67 -0.91
C VAL A 158 -6.79 6.50 -1.28
N VAL A 159 -5.54 6.54 -0.83
CA VAL A 159 -4.60 5.43 -0.90
C VAL A 159 -4.26 5.00 0.52
N LEU A 160 -4.73 3.82 0.92
CA LEU A 160 -4.35 3.21 2.19
C LEU A 160 -2.96 2.59 2.04
N VAL A 161 -2.06 2.94 2.93
CA VAL A 161 -0.64 2.56 2.84
C VAL A 161 -0.24 1.79 4.09
N PRO A 162 0.15 0.50 3.96
CA PRO A 162 0.68 -0.27 5.08
C PRO A 162 2.13 0.10 5.39
N GLY A 163 2.56 -0.23 6.60
CA GLY A 163 3.96 -0.04 7.02
C GLY A 163 4.28 -0.76 8.30
N LEU A 164 5.57 -0.94 8.59
CA LEU A 164 6.05 -1.50 9.85
C LEU A 164 6.08 -0.48 10.98
N ALA A 165 6.32 0.78 10.66
CA ALA A 165 6.27 1.88 11.61
C ALA A 165 5.92 3.19 10.91
N PHE A 166 5.39 4.14 11.69
CA PHE A 166 5.06 5.48 11.24
C PHE A 166 5.48 6.50 12.29
N THR A 167 5.72 7.73 11.87
CA THR A 167 5.76 8.87 12.80
C THR A 167 4.45 9.64 12.73
N LYS A 168 4.15 10.45 13.75
CA LYS A 168 2.97 11.33 13.76
C LYS A 168 2.99 12.34 12.61
N GLU A 169 4.18 12.71 12.14
CA GLU A 169 4.38 13.63 11.01
C GLU A 169 4.10 12.96 9.66
N GLY A 170 3.92 11.64 9.61
CA GLY A 170 3.57 10.90 8.38
C GLY A 170 4.75 10.16 7.71
N PHE A 171 5.93 10.13 8.30
CA PHE A 171 7.03 9.31 7.77
C PHE A 171 6.78 7.84 8.03
N ARG A 172 7.20 6.98 7.10
CA ARG A 172 6.87 5.55 7.09
C ARG A 172 8.12 4.69 6.96
N LEU A 173 8.16 3.59 7.71
CA LEU A 173 9.08 2.49 7.47
C LEU A 173 8.33 1.35 6.76
N GLY A 174 8.65 1.13 5.49
CA GLY A 174 8.12 0.00 4.72
C GLY A 174 8.82 -1.32 5.03
N ARG A 175 8.31 -2.42 4.44
CA ARG A 175 8.85 -3.78 4.63
C ARG A 175 10.18 -4.06 3.92
N GLY A 176 10.64 -3.16 3.02
CA GLY A 176 11.92 -3.23 2.34
C GLY A 176 11.85 -3.59 0.85
N GLY A 177 10.67 -3.95 0.31
CA GLY A 177 10.51 -4.23 -1.12
C GLY A 177 10.41 -2.99 -2.02
N GLY A 178 10.24 -1.79 -1.45
CA GLY A 178 10.13 -0.53 -2.18
C GLY A 178 8.90 -0.38 -3.08
N TYR A 179 7.95 -1.32 -3.05
CA TYR A 179 6.78 -1.31 -3.94
C TYR A 179 5.90 -0.08 -3.77
N TYR A 180 5.57 0.25 -2.52
CA TYR A 180 4.77 1.44 -2.22
C TYR A 180 5.53 2.73 -2.51
N ASP A 181 6.83 2.78 -2.25
CA ASP A 181 7.61 4.00 -2.48
C ASP A 181 7.62 4.33 -3.98
N ARG A 182 7.91 3.35 -4.84
CA ARG A 182 7.83 3.50 -6.31
C ARG A 182 6.42 3.83 -6.81
N PHE A 183 5.39 3.23 -6.22
CA PHE A 183 4.01 3.49 -6.62
C PHE A 183 3.56 4.91 -6.23
N LEU A 184 3.84 5.35 -5.02
CA LEU A 184 3.49 6.68 -4.55
C LEU A 184 4.25 7.76 -5.32
N GLU A 185 5.52 7.51 -5.66
CA GLU A 185 6.32 8.39 -6.52
C GLU A 185 5.69 8.51 -7.92
N ARG A 186 5.30 7.37 -8.53
CA ARG A 186 4.57 7.37 -9.81
C ARG A 186 3.28 8.17 -9.74
N LEU A 187 2.46 7.99 -8.69
CA LEU A 187 1.22 8.74 -8.52
C LEU A 187 1.48 10.25 -8.38
N SER A 188 2.52 10.63 -7.63
CA SER A 188 2.90 12.05 -7.50
C SER A 188 3.28 12.63 -8.86
N GLY A 189 4.05 11.90 -9.67
CA GLY A 189 4.42 12.33 -11.03
C GLY A 189 3.21 12.47 -11.97
N ILE A 190 2.24 11.54 -11.93
CA ILE A 190 0.99 11.63 -12.71
C ILE A 190 0.21 12.90 -12.33
N CYS A 191 0.12 13.18 -11.02
CA CYS A 191 -0.60 14.36 -10.54
C CYS A 191 0.09 15.66 -10.92
N GLU A 192 1.42 15.71 -10.95
CA GLU A 192 2.21 16.87 -11.37
C GLU A 192 2.14 17.11 -12.88
N ALA A 193 2.24 16.05 -13.69
CA ALA A 193 2.17 16.12 -15.15
C ALA A 193 0.80 16.62 -15.66
N GLY A 194 -0.28 16.43 -14.90
CA GLY A 194 -1.62 16.95 -15.20
C GLY A 194 -1.80 18.45 -14.94
N GLU A 195 -0.74 19.17 -14.56
CA GLU A 195 -0.74 20.59 -14.23
C GLU A 195 -0.77 21.51 -15.48
N ASN A 196 -1.90 21.62 -16.15
CA ASN A 196 -2.17 22.79 -16.96
C ASN A 196 -3.02 23.79 -16.18
N ALA A 197 -2.70 25.07 -16.25
CA ALA A 197 -3.05 26.18 -15.35
C ALA A 197 -4.55 26.40 -14.99
N ASN A 198 -5.49 25.61 -15.51
CA ASN A 198 -6.92 25.80 -15.32
C ASN A 198 -7.71 24.57 -14.84
N ASN A 199 -7.07 23.47 -14.40
CA ASN A 199 -7.78 22.25 -14.04
C ASN A 199 -7.59 21.83 -12.59
N SER A 200 -8.71 21.53 -11.91
CA SER A 200 -8.77 20.95 -10.56
C SER A 200 -7.90 19.69 -10.48
N LYS A 201 -6.91 19.70 -9.59
CA LYS A 201 -5.98 18.58 -9.38
C LYS A 201 -6.68 17.46 -8.63
N THR A 202 -6.56 16.24 -9.11
CA THR A 202 -6.86 15.05 -8.32
C THR A 202 -5.58 14.63 -7.61
N LYS A 203 -5.31 15.19 -6.43
CA LYS A 203 -4.23 14.71 -5.58
C LYS A 203 -4.78 13.64 -4.65
N PRO A 204 -4.34 12.37 -4.77
CA PRO A 204 -4.77 11.33 -3.86
C PRO A 204 -4.28 11.64 -2.44
N LYS A 205 -5.11 11.30 -1.45
CA LYS A 205 -4.74 11.40 -0.05
C LYS A 205 -4.07 10.11 0.40
N PHE A 206 -2.81 10.17 0.80
CA PHE A 206 -2.05 9.05 1.31
C PHE A 206 -2.32 8.86 2.80
N VAL A 207 -2.92 7.74 3.16
CA VAL A 207 -3.33 7.41 4.51
C VAL A 207 -2.53 6.21 5.00
N GLY A 208 -1.54 6.45 5.86
CA GLY A 208 -0.82 5.40 6.56
C GLY A 208 -1.74 4.73 7.57
N VAL A 209 -1.77 3.39 7.59
CA VAL A 209 -2.64 2.61 8.48
C VAL A 209 -1.78 1.74 9.39
N CYS A 210 -1.98 1.87 10.70
CA CYS A 210 -1.13 1.18 11.67
C CYS A 210 -1.79 0.97 13.04
N TYR A 211 -1.29 0.00 13.79
CA TYR A 211 -1.57 -0.11 15.23
C TYR A 211 -0.86 1.02 16.01
N ALA A 212 -1.38 1.36 17.19
CA ALA A 212 -0.76 2.38 18.03
C ALA A 212 0.71 2.08 18.38
N ALA A 213 1.03 0.79 18.58
CA ALA A 213 2.40 0.33 18.84
C ALA A 213 3.39 0.56 17.67
N GLN A 214 2.89 0.90 16.48
CA GLN A 214 3.71 1.21 15.30
C GLN A 214 4.05 2.71 15.19
N ILE A 215 3.52 3.56 16.08
CA ILE A 215 3.85 4.98 16.10
C ILE A 215 5.15 5.19 16.86
N LEU A 216 6.14 5.71 16.19
CA LEU A 216 7.46 6.03 16.72
C LEU A 216 7.72 7.55 16.65
N GLU A 217 8.62 8.05 17.49
CA GLU A 217 9.07 9.44 17.39
C GLU A 217 9.85 9.70 16.09
N ASN A 218 10.67 8.72 15.69
CA ASN A 218 11.49 8.84 14.48
C ASN A 218 11.56 7.51 13.73
N VAL A 219 11.65 7.59 12.39
CA VAL A 219 12.01 6.49 11.51
C VAL A 219 13.17 6.95 10.61
N PRO A 220 14.16 6.07 10.32
CA PRO A 220 15.20 6.39 9.36
C PRO A 220 14.58 6.67 7.99
N ARG A 221 15.00 7.77 7.36
CA ARG A 221 14.40 8.27 6.12
C ARG A 221 15.43 8.76 5.12
N GLU A 222 15.04 8.72 3.86
CA GLU A 222 15.79 9.27 2.74
C GLU A 222 14.99 10.42 2.11
N THR A 223 15.64 11.22 1.28
CA THR A 223 15.04 12.42 0.69
C THR A 223 13.87 12.13 -0.26
N HIS A 224 13.80 10.91 -0.79
CA HIS A 224 12.74 10.46 -1.71
C HIS A 224 11.58 9.75 -1.01
N ASP A 225 11.67 9.51 0.32
CA ASP A 225 10.58 8.86 1.06
C ASP A 225 9.34 9.76 1.07
N ILE A 226 8.23 9.26 0.53
CA ILE A 226 6.97 10.01 0.43
C ILE A 226 6.24 9.98 1.76
N LYS A 227 5.87 11.18 2.20
CA LYS A 227 5.17 11.41 3.46
C LYS A 227 3.67 11.11 3.31
N MET A 228 3.08 10.47 4.32
CA MET A 228 1.63 10.29 4.42
C MET A 228 0.95 11.60 4.80
N ASP A 229 -0.21 11.89 4.21
CA ASP A 229 -1.05 13.05 4.56
C ASP A 229 -1.75 12.86 5.90
N ILE A 230 -2.09 11.59 6.21
CA ILE A 230 -2.73 11.18 7.46
C ILE A 230 -2.05 9.90 7.93
N VAL A 231 -1.83 9.77 9.23
CA VAL A 231 -1.52 8.48 9.87
C VAL A 231 -2.71 8.10 10.72
N LEU A 232 -3.44 7.09 10.26
CA LEU A 232 -4.58 6.52 10.94
C LEU A 232 -4.08 5.42 11.89
N SER A 233 -4.10 5.70 13.17
CA SER A 233 -3.75 4.73 14.20
C SER A 233 -4.94 4.44 15.11
N THR A 234 -4.82 3.39 15.91
CA THR A 234 -5.91 2.93 16.75
C THR A 234 -6.22 3.86 17.93
N HIS A 235 -5.32 4.77 18.27
CA HIS A 235 -5.47 5.73 19.39
C HIS A 235 -5.61 7.21 18.94
N ASN A 236 -5.77 7.47 17.64
CA ASN A 236 -5.97 8.84 17.14
C ASN A 236 -7.36 9.02 16.54
#